data_c58a36723ebbbdd9e9c90e17593f6146
#
_entry.id   c58a36723ebbbdd9e9c90e17593f6146
#
_cell.length_a   1.000
_cell.length_b   1.000
_cell.length_c   1.000
_cell.angle_alpha   90.00
_cell.angle_beta   90.00
_cell.angle_gamma   90.00
#
_symmetry.space_group_name_H-M   'P 1'
#
loop_
_entity.id
_entity.type
_entity.pdbx_description
1 polymer ?
#
loop_
_entity_poly.entity_id
_entity_poly.type
_entity_poly.pdbx_seq_one_letter_code
_entity_poly.pdbx_strand_id
1 'polypeptide(L)'
;ADALMVRSVTKVNADLLSGTSVRFVGTATAGTDHVDDRWLSEQGIGFSAAPGCNAIAVVEYVFSSLMMLAERDGFDLREKTVGIVGVGNVGSRLNNRLKALGVQTLLCDPPRAARGDVETFYPLDKLVQDADILTFHTPLNKTGSDKTLHLVDADLLAVLPDNRILINAARGPIVDNSALLAALKNGKKLSVILDVWEPEPELSLELLDLVDIGTPHIAGYSLEGKARGTTQVFEAYSEFLGQPQHVALSELLPVPEIASVRVHGALDQ
;
A
#
# COMPACT_ATOMS: atom_id res chain seq x y z
N ALA A 1 -21.32 -24.88 4.96
CA ALA A 1 -21.42 -23.41 4.99
C ALA A 1 -21.63 -22.91 3.57
N ASP A 2 -22.49 -21.90 3.39
CA ASP A 2 -22.81 -21.34 2.07
C ASP A 2 -21.92 -20.16 1.70
N ALA A 3 -21.29 -19.54 2.68
CA ALA A 3 -20.33 -18.45 2.49
C ALA A 3 -19.12 -18.60 3.42
N LEU A 4 -17.98 -18.12 2.97
CA LEU A 4 -16.73 -18.07 3.75
C LEU A 4 -16.23 -16.62 3.80
N MET A 5 -16.05 -16.11 5.03
CA MET A 5 -15.46 -14.79 5.26
C MET A 5 -14.08 -14.96 5.88
N VAL A 6 -13.07 -14.34 5.27
CA VAL A 6 -11.66 -14.48 5.69
C VAL A 6 -10.97 -13.13 5.86
N ARG A 7 -9.77 -13.19 6.34
CA ARG A 7 -8.76 -12.14 6.31
C ARG A 7 -7.47 -12.71 5.71
N SER A 8 -6.37 -11.97 5.82
CA SER A 8 -5.11 -12.18 5.10
C SER A 8 -4.36 -13.52 5.33
N VAL A 9 -4.64 -14.25 6.40
CA VAL A 9 -3.86 -15.46 6.76
C VAL A 9 -4.40 -16.76 6.18
N THR A 10 -5.66 -16.79 5.78
CA THR A 10 -6.30 -18.00 5.24
C THR A 10 -6.08 -18.07 3.74
N LYS A 11 -5.36 -19.08 3.27
CA LYS A 11 -5.23 -19.36 1.83
C LYS A 11 -6.55 -19.93 1.31
N VAL A 12 -7.17 -19.24 0.38
CA VAL A 12 -8.44 -19.63 -0.26
C VAL A 12 -8.14 -20.13 -1.66
N ASN A 13 -8.26 -21.43 -1.85
CA ASN A 13 -7.91 -22.14 -3.09
C ASN A 13 -8.71 -23.44 -3.21
N ALA A 14 -8.39 -24.24 -4.22
CA ALA A 14 -9.00 -25.55 -4.45
C ALA A 14 -8.87 -26.50 -3.25
N ASP A 15 -7.72 -26.52 -2.57
CA ASP A 15 -7.50 -27.44 -1.43
C ASP A 15 -8.46 -27.15 -0.28
N LEU A 16 -8.79 -25.87 -0.07
CA LEU A 16 -9.71 -25.48 1.01
C LEU A 16 -11.19 -25.70 0.64
N LEU A 17 -11.55 -25.48 -0.62
CA LEU A 17 -12.96 -25.32 -1.00
C LEU A 17 -13.52 -26.45 -1.87
N SER A 18 -12.68 -27.35 -2.43
CA SER A 18 -13.18 -28.46 -3.25
C SER A 18 -14.11 -29.37 -2.46
N GLY A 19 -15.27 -29.67 -3.04
CA GLY A 19 -16.29 -30.52 -2.42
C GLY A 19 -17.10 -29.84 -1.31
N THR A 20 -16.93 -28.55 -1.08
CA THR A 20 -17.77 -27.77 -0.13
C THR A 20 -19.01 -27.21 -0.83
N SER A 21 -19.97 -26.72 -0.03
CA SER A 21 -21.17 -26.02 -0.54
C SER A 21 -21.01 -24.49 -0.58
N VAL A 22 -19.79 -23.98 -0.45
CA VAL A 22 -19.52 -22.54 -0.44
C VAL A 22 -19.81 -21.94 -1.82
N ARG A 23 -20.63 -20.91 -1.85
CA ARG A 23 -21.03 -20.19 -3.06
C ARG A 23 -20.53 -18.74 -3.09
N PHE A 24 -20.03 -18.24 -1.96
CA PHE A 24 -19.48 -16.90 -1.84
C PHE A 24 -18.27 -16.88 -0.93
N VAL A 25 -17.23 -16.16 -1.34
CA VAL A 25 -16.04 -15.87 -0.53
C VAL A 25 -15.88 -14.37 -0.39
N GLY A 26 -15.73 -13.89 0.84
CA GLY A 26 -15.41 -12.50 1.13
C GLY A 26 -14.08 -12.38 1.88
N THR A 27 -13.20 -11.50 1.46
CA THR A 27 -12.00 -11.14 2.24
C THR A 27 -12.05 -9.70 2.70
N ALA A 28 -12.06 -9.48 4.03
CA ALA A 28 -12.06 -8.14 4.63
C ALA A 28 -10.65 -7.52 4.60
N THR A 29 -9.99 -7.58 3.43
CA THR A 29 -8.65 -7.07 3.17
C THR A 29 -8.61 -6.33 1.84
N ALA A 30 -7.70 -5.35 1.73
CA ALA A 30 -7.49 -4.62 0.48
C ALA A 30 -6.75 -5.48 -0.57
N GLY A 31 -5.79 -6.29 -0.11
CA GLY A 31 -5.04 -7.22 -0.96
C GLY A 31 -5.69 -8.59 -1.00
N THR A 32 -5.48 -9.32 -2.10
CA THR A 32 -6.07 -10.64 -2.38
C THR A 32 -5.02 -11.73 -2.64
N ASP A 33 -3.76 -11.50 -2.28
CA ASP A 33 -2.63 -12.41 -2.56
C ASP A 33 -2.80 -13.84 -1.98
N HIS A 34 -3.72 -13.99 -1.00
CA HIS A 34 -4.06 -15.26 -0.34
C HIS A 34 -5.27 -15.96 -0.98
N VAL A 35 -5.87 -15.40 -2.05
CA VAL A 35 -7.08 -15.91 -2.71
C VAL A 35 -6.77 -16.27 -4.15
N ASP A 36 -7.10 -17.49 -4.56
CA ASP A 36 -7.11 -17.90 -5.96
C ASP A 36 -8.44 -17.50 -6.61
N ASP A 37 -8.54 -16.23 -6.98
CA ASP A 37 -9.73 -15.62 -7.57
C ASP A 37 -10.08 -16.22 -8.93
N ARG A 38 -9.05 -16.66 -9.69
CA ARG A 38 -9.25 -17.34 -10.95
C ARG A 38 -9.98 -18.67 -10.75
N TRP A 39 -9.49 -19.49 -9.81
CA TRP A 39 -10.13 -20.76 -9.48
C TRP A 39 -11.57 -20.56 -8.97
N LEU A 40 -11.80 -19.57 -8.10
CA LEU A 40 -13.16 -19.24 -7.63
C LEU A 40 -14.09 -18.90 -8.79
N SER A 41 -13.62 -18.09 -9.75
CA SER A 41 -14.38 -17.74 -10.94
C SER A 41 -14.70 -18.96 -11.81
N GLU A 42 -13.73 -19.85 -12.02
CA GLU A 42 -13.91 -21.12 -12.78
C GLU A 42 -14.93 -22.06 -12.11
N GLN A 43 -15.07 -22.00 -10.78
CA GLN A 43 -16.07 -22.77 -10.01
C GLN A 43 -17.42 -22.05 -9.86
N GLY A 44 -17.58 -20.85 -10.38
CA GLY A 44 -18.80 -20.06 -10.23
C GLY A 44 -19.05 -19.59 -8.79
N ILE A 45 -18.00 -19.50 -7.96
CA ILE A 45 -18.06 -19.00 -6.59
C ILE A 45 -17.94 -17.47 -6.62
N GLY A 46 -18.92 -16.77 -6.05
CA GLY A 46 -18.87 -15.31 -5.91
C GLY A 46 -17.71 -14.87 -5.03
N PHE A 47 -17.03 -13.81 -5.42
CA PHE A 47 -15.89 -13.29 -4.66
C PHE A 47 -15.98 -11.78 -4.47
N SER A 48 -15.64 -11.32 -3.27
CA SER A 48 -15.47 -9.91 -2.96
C SER A 48 -14.27 -9.68 -2.03
N ALA A 49 -13.50 -8.66 -2.33
CA ALA A 49 -12.46 -8.09 -1.46
C ALA A 49 -12.91 -6.70 -0.97
N ALA A 50 -12.04 -6.04 -0.19
CA ALA A 50 -12.28 -4.69 0.31
C ALA A 50 -11.23 -3.68 -0.20
N PRO A 51 -11.18 -3.39 -1.51
CA PRO A 51 -10.16 -2.52 -2.08
C PRO A 51 -10.23 -1.10 -1.48
N GLY A 52 -9.07 -0.59 -1.06
CA GLY A 52 -8.95 0.75 -0.50
C GLY A 52 -9.50 0.94 0.92
N CYS A 53 -9.97 -0.11 1.59
CA CYS A 53 -10.54 -0.01 2.94
C CYS A 53 -9.57 0.65 3.94
N ASN A 54 -8.28 0.39 3.80
CA ASN A 54 -7.21 0.88 4.66
C ASN A 54 -6.35 2.00 4.02
N ALA A 55 -6.72 2.50 2.84
CA ALA A 55 -5.87 3.41 2.09
C ALA A 55 -5.56 4.72 2.83
N ILE A 56 -6.50 5.22 3.65
CA ILE A 56 -6.29 6.43 4.47
C ILE A 56 -5.19 6.18 5.50
N ALA A 57 -5.24 5.06 6.21
CA ALA A 57 -4.24 4.70 7.22
C ALA A 57 -2.83 4.57 6.62
N VAL A 58 -2.70 3.93 5.43
CA VAL A 58 -1.40 3.85 4.75
C VAL A 58 -0.87 5.23 4.36
N VAL A 59 -1.73 6.13 3.88
CA VAL A 59 -1.33 7.51 3.57
C VAL A 59 -0.87 8.24 4.82
N GLU A 60 -1.58 8.09 5.94
CA GLU A 60 -1.21 8.70 7.23
C GLU A 60 0.10 8.14 7.78
N TYR A 61 0.35 6.83 7.61
CA TYR A 61 1.62 6.20 7.93
C TYR A 61 2.78 6.83 7.13
N VAL A 62 2.63 6.97 5.81
CA VAL A 62 3.65 7.59 4.94
C VAL A 62 3.92 9.03 5.36
N PHE A 63 2.86 9.82 5.62
CA PHE A 63 3.03 11.20 6.10
C PHE A 63 3.74 11.26 7.46
N SER A 64 3.31 10.46 8.43
CA SER A 64 3.94 10.42 9.75
C SER A 64 5.42 10.06 9.66
N SER A 65 5.75 9.07 8.83
CA SER A 65 7.14 8.66 8.61
C SER A 65 7.97 9.77 7.95
N LEU A 66 7.41 10.47 6.97
CA LEU A 66 8.09 11.60 6.32
C LEU A 66 8.29 12.78 7.28
N MET A 67 7.30 13.09 8.13
CA MET A 67 7.43 14.15 9.15
C MET A 67 8.52 13.80 10.18
N MET A 68 8.61 12.54 10.61
CA MET A 68 9.69 12.10 11.50
C MET A 68 11.07 12.29 10.87
N LEU A 69 11.24 11.92 9.60
CA LEU A 69 12.51 12.13 8.89
C LEU A 69 12.78 13.62 8.66
N ALA A 70 11.76 14.41 8.31
CA ALA A 70 11.90 15.85 8.12
C ALA A 70 12.36 16.55 9.40
N GLU A 71 11.81 16.19 10.56
CA GLU A 71 12.23 16.71 11.87
C GLU A 71 13.66 16.26 12.22
N ARG A 72 13.99 14.97 12.02
CA ARG A 72 15.32 14.43 12.32
C ARG A 72 16.43 15.07 11.47
N ASP A 73 16.16 15.19 10.15
CA ASP A 73 17.17 15.56 9.15
C ASP A 73 17.11 17.06 8.78
N GLY A 74 16.14 17.80 9.31
CA GLY A 74 16.04 19.25 9.17
C GLY A 74 15.67 19.72 7.76
N PHE A 75 14.76 19.00 7.04
CA PHE A 75 14.30 19.42 5.72
C PHE A 75 12.82 19.83 5.71
N ASP A 76 12.46 20.74 4.80
CA ASP A 76 11.05 21.04 4.49
C ASP A 76 10.55 20.09 3.39
N LEU A 77 9.45 19.38 3.64
CA LEU A 77 8.86 18.47 2.67
C LEU A 77 8.39 19.19 1.40
N ARG A 78 8.05 20.47 1.49
CA ARG A 78 7.65 21.31 0.34
C ARG A 78 8.80 21.56 -0.66
N GLU A 79 10.05 21.44 -0.22
CA GLU A 79 11.24 21.54 -1.06
C GLU A 79 11.63 20.22 -1.73
N LYS A 80 10.89 19.13 -1.44
CA LYS A 80 11.15 17.80 -1.97
C LYS A 80 10.20 17.46 -3.11
N THR A 81 10.70 16.61 -4.02
CA THR A 81 9.89 15.97 -5.05
C THR A 81 9.61 14.53 -4.65
N VAL A 82 8.33 14.17 -4.59
CA VAL A 82 7.88 12.81 -4.22
C VAL A 82 7.49 12.02 -5.46
N GLY A 83 8.23 10.96 -5.76
CA GLY A 83 7.90 9.97 -6.77
C GLY A 83 6.96 8.91 -6.21
N ILE A 84 5.76 8.82 -6.76
CA ILE A 84 4.73 7.85 -6.35
C ILE A 84 4.62 6.78 -7.42
N VAL A 85 4.99 5.54 -7.06
CA VAL A 85 4.90 4.36 -7.93
C VAL A 85 3.67 3.54 -7.56
N GLY A 86 2.72 3.45 -8.49
CA GLY A 86 1.38 2.90 -8.23
C GLY A 86 0.41 3.97 -7.73
N VAL A 87 -0.50 4.43 -8.60
CA VAL A 87 -1.43 5.54 -8.34
C VAL A 87 -2.86 5.02 -8.21
N GLY A 88 -3.01 3.92 -7.46
CA GLY A 88 -4.28 3.31 -7.10
C GLY A 88 -4.95 3.99 -5.89
N ASN A 89 -5.60 3.19 -5.04
CA ASN A 89 -6.34 3.69 -3.86
C ASN A 89 -5.46 4.49 -2.88
N VAL A 90 -4.23 4.07 -2.67
CA VAL A 90 -3.27 4.74 -1.76
C VAL A 90 -2.59 5.88 -2.49
N GLY A 91 -1.92 5.60 -3.62
CA GLY A 91 -1.08 6.58 -4.31
C GLY A 91 -1.84 7.81 -4.78
N SER A 92 -3.10 7.68 -5.25
CA SER A 92 -3.91 8.85 -5.63
C SER A 92 -4.29 9.73 -4.42
N ARG A 93 -4.61 9.12 -3.27
CA ARG A 93 -4.90 9.88 -2.03
C ARG A 93 -3.66 10.58 -1.49
N LEU A 94 -2.51 9.88 -1.54
CA LEU A 94 -1.22 10.46 -1.16
C LEU A 94 -0.87 11.66 -2.05
N ASN A 95 -0.97 11.49 -3.37
CA ASN A 95 -0.75 12.56 -4.35
C ASN A 95 -1.61 13.79 -4.06
N ASN A 96 -2.92 13.60 -3.83
CA ASN A 96 -3.83 14.71 -3.56
C ASN A 96 -3.47 15.47 -2.27
N ARG A 97 -3.06 14.77 -1.22
CA ARG A 97 -2.66 15.40 0.04
C ARG A 97 -1.32 16.12 -0.08
N LEU A 98 -0.33 15.52 -0.76
CA LEU A 98 0.96 16.16 -1.03
C LEU A 98 0.79 17.44 -1.84
N LYS A 99 -0.02 17.41 -2.90
CA LYS A 99 -0.35 18.61 -3.70
C LYS A 99 -1.05 19.69 -2.88
N ALA A 100 -1.95 19.31 -1.98
CA ALA A 100 -2.62 20.27 -1.10
C ALA A 100 -1.66 20.96 -0.12
N LEU A 101 -0.52 20.32 0.20
CA LEU A 101 0.57 20.90 1.01
C LEU A 101 1.61 21.66 0.17
N GLY A 102 1.43 21.76 -1.16
CA GLY A 102 2.39 22.42 -2.04
C GLY A 102 3.62 21.57 -2.39
N VAL A 103 3.60 20.27 -2.12
CA VAL A 103 4.70 19.34 -2.42
C VAL A 103 4.64 18.92 -3.89
N GLN A 104 5.77 18.93 -4.60
CA GLN A 104 5.85 18.42 -5.96
C GLN A 104 5.75 16.90 -6.00
N THR A 105 5.02 16.37 -6.99
CA THR A 105 4.84 14.93 -7.17
C THR A 105 5.13 14.50 -8.60
N LEU A 106 5.78 13.35 -8.76
CA LEU A 106 5.94 12.62 -10.02
C LEU A 106 5.19 11.28 -9.89
N LEU A 107 4.35 10.97 -10.86
CA LEU A 107 3.50 9.77 -10.82
C LEU A 107 3.99 8.73 -11.82
N CYS A 108 4.11 7.47 -11.39
CA CYS A 108 4.40 6.32 -12.23
C CYS A 108 3.32 5.26 -12.05
N ASP A 109 2.53 5.03 -13.09
CA ASP A 109 1.52 3.96 -13.14
C ASP A 109 1.32 3.55 -14.61
N PRO A 110 2.13 2.62 -15.14
CA PRO A 110 2.08 2.22 -16.54
C PRO A 110 0.69 1.76 -17.00
N PRO A 111 -0.06 0.93 -16.22
CA PRO A 111 -1.42 0.54 -16.60
C PRO A 111 -2.38 1.72 -16.73
N ARG A 112 -2.28 2.74 -15.87
CA ARG A 112 -3.12 3.94 -15.95
C ARG A 112 -2.70 4.84 -17.11
N ALA A 113 -1.40 4.98 -17.34
CA ALA A 113 -0.88 5.72 -18.51
C ALA A 113 -1.37 5.10 -19.82
N ALA A 114 -1.34 3.77 -19.94
CA ALA A 114 -1.80 3.05 -21.13
C ALA A 114 -3.31 3.20 -21.39
N ARG A 115 -4.12 3.40 -20.33
CA ARG A 115 -5.56 3.68 -20.45
C ARG A 115 -5.88 5.12 -20.83
N GLY A 116 -4.90 6.02 -20.80
CA GLY A 116 -5.09 7.43 -21.11
C GLY A 116 -5.79 8.21 -19.98
N ASP A 117 -5.55 7.83 -18.72
CA ASP A 117 -6.07 8.57 -17.56
C ASP A 117 -5.54 10.02 -17.58
N VAL A 118 -6.30 10.95 -16.98
CA VAL A 118 -6.05 12.41 -17.11
C VAL A 118 -4.78 12.91 -16.42
N GLU A 119 -4.21 12.16 -15.48
CA GLU A 119 -2.99 12.52 -14.81
C GLU A 119 -1.77 12.36 -15.73
N THR A 120 -0.74 13.17 -15.50
CA THR A 120 0.54 12.99 -16.18
C THR A 120 1.36 11.92 -15.49
N PHE A 121 1.66 10.84 -16.21
CA PHE A 121 2.50 9.75 -15.73
C PHE A 121 3.88 9.81 -16.39
N TYR A 122 4.88 9.42 -15.63
CA TYR A 122 6.27 9.34 -16.06
C TYR A 122 6.77 7.89 -15.94
N PRO A 123 7.77 7.49 -16.74
CA PRO A 123 8.43 6.21 -16.57
C PRO A 123 9.23 6.17 -15.27
N LEU A 124 9.48 4.98 -14.73
CA LEU A 124 10.12 4.79 -13.42
C LEU A 124 11.53 5.40 -13.37
N ASP A 125 12.30 5.29 -14.43
CA ASP A 125 13.66 5.84 -14.52
C ASP A 125 13.69 7.38 -14.32
N LYS A 126 12.66 8.09 -14.77
CA LYS A 126 12.52 9.52 -14.49
C LYS A 126 12.30 9.78 -13.01
N LEU A 127 11.46 8.99 -12.33
CA LEU A 127 11.27 9.14 -10.90
C LEU A 127 12.55 8.83 -10.12
N VAL A 128 13.29 7.81 -10.53
CA VAL A 128 14.57 7.43 -9.93
C VAL A 128 15.60 8.57 -10.02
N GLN A 129 15.62 9.31 -11.13
CA GLN A 129 16.54 10.42 -11.33
C GLN A 129 16.12 11.69 -10.58
N ASP A 130 14.85 12.06 -10.65
CA ASP A 130 14.36 13.39 -10.30
C ASP A 130 13.69 13.46 -8.91
N ALA A 131 13.21 12.35 -8.36
CA ALA A 131 12.54 12.38 -7.07
C ALA A 131 13.53 12.29 -5.90
N ASP A 132 13.29 13.09 -4.87
CA ASP A 132 14.00 13.00 -3.59
C ASP A 132 13.50 11.84 -2.72
N ILE A 133 12.24 11.48 -2.91
CA ILE A 133 11.51 10.47 -2.15
C ILE A 133 10.82 9.54 -3.15
N LEU A 134 11.06 8.24 -3.03
CA LEU A 134 10.35 7.20 -3.79
C LEU A 134 9.46 6.40 -2.87
N THR A 135 8.17 6.34 -3.17
CA THR A 135 7.20 5.57 -2.39
C THR A 135 6.38 4.63 -3.28
N PHE A 136 6.28 3.36 -2.85
CA PHE A 136 5.68 2.29 -3.64
C PHE A 136 4.31 1.89 -3.10
N HIS A 137 3.30 1.88 -3.98
CA HIS A 137 1.89 1.56 -3.68
C HIS A 137 1.28 0.65 -4.74
N THR A 138 2.09 -0.21 -5.33
CA THR A 138 1.68 -1.17 -6.37
C THR A 138 1.19 -2.49 -5.78
N PRO A 139 0.36 -3.26 -6.48
CA PRO A 139 0.17 -4.68 -6.17
C PRO A 139 1.45 -5.46 -6.46
N LEU A 140 1.56 -6.68 -5.93
CA LEU A 140 2.65 -7.59 -6.26
C LEU A 140 2.30 -8.42 -7.52
N ASN A 141 2.81 -7.99 -8.67
CA ASN A 141 2.72 -8.72 -9.93
C ASN A 141 4.03 -9.49 -10.15
N LYS A 142 3.98 -10.81 -10.17
CA LYS A 142 5.17 -11.64 -10.30
C LYS A 142 5.66 -11.78 -11.74
N THR A 143 4.78 -11.59 -12.71
CA THR A 143 5.04 -11.79 -14.14
C THR A 143 4.31 -10.76 -14.99
N GLY A 144 4.59 -10.74 -16.30
CA GLY A 144 3.92 -9.86 -17.26
C GLY A 144 4.64 -8.53 -17.47
N SER A 145 4.05 -7.68 -18.32
CA SER A 145 4.58 -6.35 -18.66
C SER A 145 4.64 -5.40 -17.45
N ASP A 146 3.69 -5.56 -16.54
CA ASP A 146 3.54 -4.74 -15.33
C ASP A 146 4.05 -5.47 -14.09
N LYS A 147 5.13 -6.27 -14.24
CA LYS A 147 5.80 -6.96 -13.15
C LYS A 147 6.29 -5.95 -12.12
N THR A 148 5.98 -6.19 -10.83
CA THR A 148 6.43 -5.37 -9.69
C THR A 148 7.28 -6.16 -8.70
N LEU A 149 7.40 -7.49 -8.88
CA LEU A 149 8.34 -8.31 -8.12
C LEU A 149 9.76 -7.81 -8.37
N HIS A 150 10.47 -7.43 -7.30
CA HIS A 150 11.80 -6.86 -7.33
C HIS A 150 11.90 -5.67 -8.29
N LEU A 151 10.88 -4.79 -8.25
CA LEU A 151 10.90 -3.55 -9.01
C LEU A 151 12.06 -2.64 -8.58
N VAL A 152 12.40 -2.70 -7.28
CA VAL A 152 13.62 -2.12 -6.73
C VAL A 152 14.61 -3.26 -6.51
N ASP A 153 15.41 -3.51 -7.52
CA ASP A 153 16.47 -4.51 -7.54
C ASP A 153 17.87 -3.88 -7.39
N ALA A 154 18.91 -4.69 -7.54
CA ALA A 154 20.29 -4.23 -7.45
C ALA A 154 20.65 -3.18 -8.50
N ASP A 155 20.11 -3.29 -9.72
CA ASP A 155 20.41 -2.38 -10.82
C ASP A 155 19.78 -1.01 -10.56
N LEU A 156 18.52 -0.98 -10.11
CA LEU A 156 17.86 0.28 -9.73
C LEU A 156 18.57 0.92 -8.52
N LEU A 157 18.91 0.13 -7.49
CA LEU A 157 19.64 0.63 -6.33
C LEU A 157 21.03 1.20 -6.70
N ALA A 158 21.70 0.64 -7.69
CA ALA A 158 22.99 1.14 -8.16
C ALA A 158 22.88 2.53 -8.79
N VAL A 159 21.82 2.78 -9.56
CA VAL A 159 21.61 4.07 -10.27
C VAL A 159 20.83 5.10 -9.44
N LEU A 160 20.13 4.69 -8.38
CA LEU A 160 19.43 5.60 -7.49
C LEU A 160 20.44 6.55 -6.81
N PRO A 161 20.28 7.88 -6.88
CA PRO A 161 21.20 8.81 -6.25
C PRO A 161 21.26 8.62 -4.72
N ASP A 162 22.39 8.96 -4.12
CA ASP A 162 22.53 9.01 -2.67
C ASP A 162 21.62 10.06 -2.02
N ASN A 163 21.37 9.91 -0.75
CA ASN A 163 20.53 10.80 0.08
C ASN A 163 19.05 10.87 -0.38
N ARG A 164 18.57 9.80 -1.01
CA ARG A 164 17.15 9.63 -1.33
C ARG A 164 16.43 8.91 -0.18
N ILE A 165 15.12 9.12 -0.11
CA ILE A 165 14.24 8.41 0.81
C ILE A 165 13.49 7.33 0.02
N LEU A 166 13.56 6.08 0.48
CA LEU A 166 12.89 4.92 -0.10
C LEU A 166 11.82 4.40 0.86
N ILE A 167 10.56 4.34 0.40
CA ILE A 167 9.43 3.91 1.23
C ILE A 167 8.72 2.74 0.58
N ASN A 168 8.59 1.62 1.30
CA ASN A 168 7.73 0.51 0.89
C ASN A 168 6.73 0.17 2.00
N ALA A 169 5.47 0.53 1.77
CA ALA A 169 4.31 0.19 2.59
C ALA A 169 3.22 -0.53 1.76
N ALA A 170 3.64 -1.27 0.72
CA ALA A 170 2.75 -1.99 -0.19
C ALA A 170 2.90 -3.50 -0.06
N ARG A 171 3.97 -4.09 -0.61
CA ARG A 171 4.31 -5.52 -0.51
C ARG A 171 5.82 -5.67 -0.41
N GLY A 172 6.31 -6.53 0.51
CA GLY A 172 7.74 -6.74 0.74
C GLY A 172 8.52 -6.99 -0.54
N PRO A 173 8.13 -7.98 -1.37
CA PRO A 173 8.88 -8.34 -2.59
C PRO A 173 8.87 -7.30 -3.72
N ILE A 174 8.32 -6.11 -3.53
CA ILE A 174 8.51 -4.99 -4.48
C ILE A 174 9.94 -4.48 -4.41
N VAL A 175 10.53 -4.48 -3.21
CA VAL A 175 11.93 -4.21 -2.98
C VAL A 175 12.64 -5.52 -2.72
N ASP A 176 13.66 -5.86 -3.51
CA ASP A 176 14.55 -6.98 -3.21
C ASP A 176 15.32 -6.66 -1.92
N ASN A 177 14.88 -7.27 -0.81
CA ASN A 177 15.43 -6.99 0.51
C ASN A 177 16.90 -7.44 0.62
N SER A 178 17.32 -8.46 -0.13
CA SER A 178 18.70 -8.91 -0.19
C SER A 178 19.59 -7.91 -0.92
N ALA A 179 19.12 -7.39 -2.04
CA ALA A 179 19.83 -6.35 -2.80
C ALA A 179 19.90 -5.04 -2.00
N LEU A 180 18.82 -4.64 -1.32
CA LEU A 180 18.82 -3.45 -0.46
C LEU A 180 19.81 -3.60 0.70
N LEU A 181 19.81 -4.74 1.40
CA LEU A 181 20.78 -5.03 2.46
C LEU A 181 22.21 -4.93 1.96
N ALA A 182 22.50 -5.54 0.79
CA ALA A 182 23.83 -5.47 0.19
C ALA A 182 24.23 -4.03 -0.18
N ALA A 183 23.31 -3.25 -0.75
CA ALA A 183 23.57 -1.85 -1.10
C ALA A 183 23.88 -1.00 0.14
N LEU A 184 23.08 -1.11 1.21
CA LEU A 184 23.31 -0.36 2.47
C LEU A 184 24.63 -0.77 3.14
N LYS A 185 24.95 -2.06 3.21
CA LYS A 185 26.24 -2.54 3.73
C LYS A 185 27.44 -2.05 2.92
N ASN A 186 27.27 -1.85 1.62
CA ASN A 186 28.29 -1.31 0.74
C ASN A 186 28.38 0.23 0.75
N GLY A 187 27.66 0.89 1.67
CA GLY A 187 27.78 2.32 1.91
C GLY A 187 26.81 3.18 1.07
N LYS A 188 25.80 2.59 0.43
CA LYS A 188 24.73 3.35 -0.22
C LYS A 188 24.01 4.20 0.81
N LYS A 189 23.92 5.50 0.58
CA LYS A 189 23.31 6.46 1.52
C LYS A 189 21.83 6.66 1.15
N LEU A 190 20.96 5.93 1.80
CA LEU A 190 19.51 6.07 1.68
C LEU A 190 18.89 6.20 3.06
N SER A 191 17.82 6.99 3.17
CA SER A 191 16.88 6.84 4.29
C SER A 191 15.80 5.86 3.88
N VAL A 192 15.59 4.81 4.67
CA VAL A 192 14.74 3.69 4.28
C VAL A 192 13.60 3.49 5.28
N ILE A 193 12.37 3.41 4.76
CA ILE A 193 11.16 3.12 5.53
C ILE A 193 10.53 1.85 4.97
N LEU A 194 10.47 0.79 5.77
CA LEU A 194 9.83 -0.47 5.41
C LEU A 194 8.74 -0.82 6.43
N ASP A 195 7.50 -0.94 5.94
CA ASP A 195 6.40 -1.54 6.70
C ASP A 195 6.20 -3.02 6.33
N VAL A 196 6.75 -3.42 5.18
CA VAL A 196 6.61 -4.74 4.57
C VAL A 196 7.97 -5.32 4.20
N TRP A 197 8.11 -6.65 4.26
CA TRP A 197 9.42 -7.33 4.21
C TRP A 197 9.40 -8.52 3.26
N GLU A 198 10.59 -8.99 2.90
CA GLU A 198 10.79 -10.21 2.13
C GLU A 198 11.91 -11.08 2.76
N PRO A 199 11.54 -12.27 3.29
CA PRO A 199 10.19 -12.80 3.48
C PRO A 199 9.48 -12.23 4.72
N GLU A 200 8.17 -12.49 4.82
CA GLU A 200 7.38 -12.29 6.03
C GLU A 200 6.83 -13.65 6.49
N PRO A 201 6.79 -13.93 7.81
CA PRO A 201 7.18 -13.07 8.95
C PRO A 201 8.67 -13.14 9.32
N GLU A 202 9.48 -14.00 8.68
CA GLU A 202 10.91 -14.22 8.97
C GLU A 202 11.77 -13.16 8.29
N LEU A 203 11.64 -11.91 8.75
CA LEU A 203 12.39 -10.78 8.17
C LEU A 203 13.88 -10.82 8.52
N SER A 204 14.71 -10.16 7.69
CA SER A 204 16.13 -9.99 7.97
C SER A 204 16.36 -8.99 9.10
N LEU A 205 16.87 -9.45 10.26
CA LEU A 205 17.22 -8.57 11.37
C LEU A 205 18.35 -7.62 10.99
N GLU A 206 19.29 -8.07 10.15
CA GLU A 206 20.39 -7.23 9.66
C GLU A 206 19.87 -6.05 8.82
N LEU A 207 18.81 -6.27 8.02
CA LEU A 207 18.18 -5.19 7.27
C LEU A 207 17.39 -4.26 8.19
N LEU A 208 16.69 -4.83 9.18
CA LEU A 208 15.94 -4.05 10.17
C LEU A 208 16.85 -3.08 10.94
N ASP A 209 18.07 -3.48 11.27
CA ASP A 209 19.06 -2.64 11.97
C ASP A 209 19.60 -1.48 11.08
N LEU A 210 19.42 -1.56 9.75
CA LEU A 210 19.94 -0.57 8.80
C LEU A 210 18.87 0.38 8.25
N VAL A 211 17.58 0.09 8.45
CA VAL A 211 16.51 0.98 8.01
C VAL A 211 16.21 2.05 9.07
N ASP A 212 15.77 3.21 8.63
CA ASP A 212 15.43 4.33 9.53
C ASP A 212 14.13 4.08 10.28
N ILE A 213 13.12 3.51 9.60
CA ILE A 213 11.84 3.13 10.19
C ILE A 213 11.47 1.73 9.66
N GLY A 214 11.41 0.76 10.58
CA GLY A 214 10.94 -0.59 10.30
C GLY A 214 9.70 -0.91 11.14
N THR A 215 8.60 -1.31 10.50
CA THR A 215 7.35 -1.67 11.18
C THR A 215 6.80 -3.02 10.70
N PRO A 216 6.03 -3.74 11.53
CA PRO A 216 5.62 -5.11 11.26
C PRO A 216 4.30 -5.18 10.47
N HIS A 217 4.27 -4.62 9.25
CA HIS A 217 3.14 -4.62 8.32
C HIS A 217 1.86 -4.02 8.93
N ILE A 218 2.00 -2.81 9.50
CA ILE A 218 0.93 -2.11 10.25
C ILE A 218 0.44 -0.83 9.59
N ALA A 219 1.04 -0.37 8.49
CA ALA A 219 0.66 0.89 7.84
C ALA A 219 -0.84 0.99 7.53
N GLY A 220 -1.47 -0.13 7.16
CA GLY A 220 -2.91 -0.21 6.93
C GLY A 220 -3.74 -0.66 8.13
N TYR A 221 -3.16 -0.81 9.32
CA TYR A 221 -3.80 -1.42 10.47
C TYR A 221 -4.49 -0.38 11.35
N SER A 222 -5.69 0.03 10.95
CA SER A 222 -6.53 0.96 11.70
C SER A 222 -7.91 0.38 11.99
N LEU A 223 -8.58 0.91 13.01
CA LEU A 223 -9.95 0.52 13.37
C LEU A 223 -10.92 0.81 12.21
N GLU A 224 -10.81 2.00 11.62
CA GLU A 224 -11.64 2.43 10.49
C GLU A 224 -11.41 1.56 9.25
N GLY A 225 -10.15 1.20 8.96
CA GLY A 225 -9.79 0.31 7.87
C GLY A 225 -10.42 -1.08 8.04
N LYS A 226 -10.38 -1.63 9.26
CA LYS A 226 -11.00 -2.92 9.59
C LYS A 226 -12.52 -2.86 9.47
N ALA A 227 -13.16 -1.85 10.05
CA ALA A 227 -14.59 -1.66 9.98
C ALA A 227 -15.04 -1.51 8.52
N ARG A 228 -14.38 -0.65 7.73
CA ARG A 228 -14.67 -0.46 6.30
C ARG A 228 -14.48 -1.73 5.48
N GLY A 229 -13.42 -2.50 5.74
CA GLY A 229 -13.21 -3.80 5.09
C GLY A 229 -14.34 -4.78 5.38
N THR A 230 -14.82 -4.80 6.62
CA THR A 230 -15.92 -5.66 7.03
C THR A 230 -17.25 -5.23 6.40
N THR A 231 -17.56 -3.92 6.39
CA THR A 231 -18.80 -3.42 5.76
C THR A 231 -18.81 -3.64 4.26
N GLN A 232 -17.71 -3.41 3.54
CA GLN A 232 -17.63 -3.68 2.10
C GLN A 232 -17.93 -5.15 1.76
N VAL A 233 -17.36 -6.09 2.52
CA VAL A 233 -17.62 -7.52 2.31
C VAL A 233 -19.07 -7.89 2.68
N PHE A 234 -19.60 -7.31 3.75
CA PHE A 234 -21.01 -7.50 4.14
C PHE A 234 -21.96 -6.98 3.06
N GLU A 235 -21.72 -5.79 2.54
CA GLU A 235 -22.53 -5.17 1.47
C GLU A 235 -22.50 -6.04 0.21
N ALA A 236 -21.31 -6.48 -0.23
CA ALA A 236 -21.17 -7.36 -1.38
C ALA A 236 -21.86 -8.71 -1.19
N TYR A 237 -21.81 -9.28 0.02
CA TYR A 237 -22.52 -10.51 0.32
C TYR A 237 -24.05 -10.33 0.34
N SER A 238 -24.53 -9.21 0.86
CA SER A 238 -25.96 -8.88 0.87
C SER A 238 -26.52 -8.69 -0.55
N GLU A 239 -25.71 -8.07 -1.44
CA GLU A 239 -26.03 -8.01 -2.87
C GLU A 239 -26.09 -9.40 -3.52
N PHE A 240 -25.09 -10.25 -3.23
CA PHE A 240 -25.06 -11.64 -3.71
C PHE A 240 -26.32 -12.44 -3.31
N LEU A 241 -26.87 -12.15 -2.14
CA LEU A 241 -28.12 -12.78 -1.65
C LEU A 241 -29.39 -12.14 -2.26
N GLY A 242 -29.28 -11.09 -3.06
CA GLY A 242 -30.41 -10.34 -3.58
C GLY A 242 -31.14 -9.49 -2.53
N GLN A 243 -30.48 -9.18 -1.41
CA GLN A 243 -30.99 -8.39 -0.29
C GLN A 243 -29.99 -7.29 0.09
N PRO A 244 -29.73 -6.30 -0.80
CA PRO A 244 -28.69 -5.31 -0.56
C PRO A 244 -28.93 -4.54 0.75
N GLN A 245 -27.90 -4.45 1.55
CA GLN A 245 -27.85 -3.77 2.84
C GLN A 245 -26.69 -2.80 2.83
N HIS A 246 -26.84 -1.66 3.49
CA HIS A 246 -25.76 -0.71 3.72
C HIS A 246 -25.62 -0.43 5.20
N VAL A 247 -24.35 -0.35 5.67
CA VAL A 247 -24.03 -0.04 7.07
C VAL A 247 -23.09 1.17 7.10
N ALA A 248 -23.53 2.25 7.72
CA ALA A 248 -22.70 3.43 7.89
C ALA A 248 -21.58 3.18 8.92
N LEU A 249 -20.35 3.54 8.58
CA LEU A 249 -19.21 3.35 9.48
C LEU A 249 -19.40 4.05 10.83
N SER A 250 -20.10 5.19 10.87
CA SER A 250 -20.43 5.93 12.08
C SER A 250 -21.25 5.13 13.10
N GLU A 251 -21.94 4.08 12.65
CA GLU A 251 -22.72 3.20 13.53
C GLU A 251 -21.85 2.11 14.20
N LEU A 252 -20.68 1.84 13.60
CA LEU A 252 -19.77 0.77 14.06
C LEU A 252 -18.57 1.30 14.83
N LEU A 253 -18.20 2.56 14.61
CA LEU A 253 -17.02 3.15 15.21
C LEU A 253 -17.35 3.81 16.54
N PRO A 254 -16.46 3.74 17.53
CA PRO A 254 -16.62 4.51 18.77
C PRO A 254 -16.59 6.00 18.46
N VAL A 255 -17.28 6.79 19.28
CA VAL A 255 -17.17 8.25 19.20
C VAL A 255 -15.74 8.65 19.55
N PRO A 256 -15.05 9.44 18.70
CA PRO A 256 -13.68 9.84 18.98
C PRO A 256 -13.63 10.78 20.18
N GLU A 257 -12.60 10.66 21.03
CA GLU A 257 -12.39 11.55 22.16
C GLU A 257 -12.22 13.01 21.71
N ILE A 258 -11.56 13.21 20.56
CA ILE A 258 -11.40 14.51 19.91
C ILE A 258 -12.19 14.51 18.61
N ALA A 259 -13.36 15.10 18.61
CA ALA A 259 -14.25 15.13 17.46
C ALA A 259 -13.77 16.06 16.34
N SER A 260 -13.04 17.11 16.66
CA SER A 260 -12.47 18.05 15.69
C SER A 260 -11.26 18.79 16.24
N VAL A 261 -10.31 19.07 15.37
CA VAL A 261 -9.16 19.94 15.68
C VAL A 261 -9.24 21.15 14.74
N ARG A 262 -9.13 22.36 15.30
CA ARG A 262 -9.01 23.60 14.51
C ARG A 262 -7.57 24.08 14.60
N VAL A 263 -6.94 24.20 13.45
CA VAL A 263 -5.61 24.81 13.33
C VAL A 263 -5.82 26.31 13.02
N HIS A 264 -5.22 27.17 13.81
CA HIS A 264 -5.21 28.62 13.61
C HIS A 264 -3.79 29.04 13.23
N GLY A 265 -3.64 29.69 12.10
CA GLY A 265 -2.37 30.17 11.56
C GLY A 265 -2.30 30.04 10.05
N ALA A 266 -1.37 30.74 9.44
CA ALA A 266 -1.03 30.52 8.04
C ALA A 266 -0.22 29.19 7.91
N LEU A 267 -0.38 28.50 6.79
CA LEU A 267 0.39 27.29 6.48
C LEU A 267 1.92 27.55 6.37
N ASP A 268 2.31 28.82 6.47
CA ASP A 268 3.69 29.31 6.31
C ASP A 268 4.42 29.48 7.65
N GLN A 269 3.84 29.00 8.76
CA GLN A 269 4.46 29.03 10.10
C GLN A 269 4.71 27.63 10.64
#